data_bb1e1792f4f8ab6a4c2a2440c772ba35
#
_entry.id   bb1e1792f4f8ab6a4c2a2440c772ba35
#
_cell.length_a   1.000
_cell.length_b   1.000
_cell.length_c   1.000
_cell.angle_alpha   90.00
_cell.angle_beta   90.00
_cell.angle_gamma   90.00
#
_symmetry.space_group_name_H-M   'P 1'
#
loop_
_entity.id
_entity.type
_entity.pdbx_description
1 polymer ?
#
loop_
_entity_poly.entity_id
_entity_poly.type
_entity_poly.pdbx_seq_one_letter_code
_entity_poly.pdbx_strand_id
1 'polypeptide(L)'
;PKTKKKGPAPPKAKAKAKALKAKKAVLKGIHSHKKKKKIRTSPTFQQAKTLRLRRQPKYPWKSASKRNKLDHYAIIKFPLTTESAMKKIEDNNTLVFIVDVKANKYQIKQAVKKLYDIDVAKVNILIRPDGEKKAYVLLAPDYDALDVANKIGII
;
A
#
# COMPACT_ATOMS: atom_id res chain seq x y z
N PRO A 1 37.92 11.51 -32.31
CA PRO A 1 36.86 11.20 -33.25
C PRO A 1 35.55 11.86 -32.81
N LYS A 2 35.16 12.91 -33.59
CA LYS A 2 33.94 13.69 -33.33
C LYS A 2 32.73 12.85 -33.77
N THR A 3 31.90 12.40 -32.82
CA THR A 3 30.62 11.77 -33.10
C THR A 3 29.65 12.76 -33.73
N LYS A 4 29.37 12.62 -35.00
CA LYS A 4 28.34 13.39 -35.72
C LYS A 4 26.97 13.13 -35.08
N LYS A 5 26.40 14.13 -34.42
CA LYS A 5 24.99 14.08 -33.97
C LYS A 5 24.11 14.01 -35.22
N LYS A 6 23.39 12.90 -35.38
CA LYS A 6 22.38 12.69 -36.42
C LYS A 6 21.28 13.75 -36.24
N GLY A 7 21.17 14.68 -37.19
CA GLY A 7 20.13 15.70 -37.17
C GLY A 7 18.71 15.11 -37.26
N PRO A 8 17.67 15.89 -36.94
CA PRO A 8 16.29 15.43 -36.99
C PRO A 8 15.91 14.99 -38.41
N ALA A 9 15.26 13.81 -38.48
CA ALA A 9 14.84 13.24 -39.76
C ALA A 9 13.89 14.19 -40.52
N PRO A 10 13.98 14.28 -41.88
CA PRO A 10 13.17 15.18 -42.67
C PRO A 10 11.68 14.92 -42.51
N PRO A 11 10.80 15.94 -42.61
CA PRO A 11 9.37 15.80 -42.30
C PRO A 11 8.64 14.75 -43.15
N LYS A 12 9.08 14.55 -44.39
CA LYS A 12 8.53 13.48 -45.27
C LYS A 12 8.80 12.07 -44.76
N ALA A 13 9.97 11.82 -44.16
CA ALA A 13 10.28 10.53 -43.55
C ALA A 13 9.44 10.24 -42.31
N LYS A 14 9.20 11.26 -41.49
CA LYS A 14 8.29 11.15 -40.32
C LYS A 14 6.84 10.86 -40.73
N ALA A 15 6.36 11.50 -41.80
CA ALA A 15 5.01 11.26 -42.33
C ALA A 15 4.86 9.84 -42.85
N LYS A 16 5.84 9.30 -43.63
CA LYS A 16 5.85 7.92 -44.08
C LYS A 16 5.88 6.92 -42.92
N ALA A 17 6.68 7.17 -41.89
CA ALA A 17 6.73 6.32 -40.70
C ALA A 17 5.39 6.28 -39.94
N LYS A 18 4.71 7.40 -39.81
CA LYS A 18 3.38 7.48 -39.21
C LYS A 18 2.34 6.71 -40.04
N ALA A 19 2.37 6.87 -41.38
CA ALA A 19 1.46 6.16 -42.28
C ALA A 19 1.66 4.63 -42.21
N LEU A 20 2.91 4.17 -42.18
CA LEU A 20 3.24 2.75 -42.01
C LEU A 20 2.77 2.20 -40.65
N LYS A 21 2.93 2.97 -39.58
CA LYS A 21 2.46 2.58 -38.25
C LYS A 21 0.94 2.46 -38.19
N ALA A 22 0.24 3.43 -38.81
CA ALA A 22 -1.22 3.40 -38.92
C ALA A 22 -1.71 2.20 -39.74
N LYS A 23 -1.06 1.92 -40.90
CA LYS A 23 -1.37 0.76 -41.73
C LYS A 23 -1.17 -0.57 -40.97
N LYS A 24 -0.05 -0.72 -40.25
CA LYS A 24 0.19 -1.89 -39.40
C LYS A 24 -0.84 -2.05 -38.30
N ALA A 25 -1.28 -0.94 -37.68
CA ALA A 25 -2.31 -0.94 -36.66
C ALA A 25 -3.66 -1.43 -37.18
N VAL A 26 -4.06 -0.97 -38.40
CA VAL A 26 -5.29 -1.43 -39.08
C VAL A 26 -5.20 -2.89 -39.47
N LEU A 27 -4.09 -3.34 -40.02
CA LEU A 27 -3.87 -4.74 -40.39
C LEU A 27 -3.87 -5.70 -39.19
N LYS A 28 -3.40 -5.26 -38.05
CA LYS A 28 -3.44 -6.04 -36.79
C LYS A 28 -4.85 -6.18 -36.20
N GLY A 29 -5.84 -5.47 -36.72
CA GLY A 29 -7.18 -5.50 -36.17
C GLY A 29 -7.27 -4.89 -34.78
N ILE A 30 -6.56 -3.79 -34.51
CA ILE A 30 -6.65 -3.03 -33.25
C ILE A 30 -8.08 -2.57 -32.97
N HIS A 31 -8.87 -2.44 -34.02
CA HIS A 31 -10.30 -2.15 -33.94
C HIS A 31 -11.16 -3.42 -33.81
N SER A 32 -10.57 -4.61 -33.77
CA SER A 32 -11.33 -5.83 -33.52
C SER A 32 -11.93 -5.71 -32.11
N HIS A 33 -13.25 -5.79 -32.08
CA HIS A 33 -14.04 -5.64 -30.88
C HIS A 33 -13.52 -6.56 -29.78
N LYS A 34 -13.13 -6.00 -28.65
CA LYS A 34 -12.96 -6.78 -27.43
C LYS A 34 -14.30 -7.47 -27.18
N LYS A 35 -14.37 -8.76 -27.39
CA LYS A 35 -15.56 -9.55 -27.05
C LYS A 35 -15.86 -9.32 -25.60
N LYS A 36 -16.91 -8.56 -25.30
CA LYS A 36 -17.40 -8.37 -23.93
C LYS A 36 -17.77 -9.76 -23.40
N LYS A 37 -17.06 -10.23 -22.41
CA LYS A 37 -17.40 -11.50 -21.77
C LYS A 37 -18.81 -11.37 -21.20
N LYS A 38 -19.71 -12.29 -21.61
CA LYS A 38 -21.04 -12.35 -21.02
C LYS A 38 -20.92 -12.74 -19.56
N ILE A 39 -21.52 -11.93 -18.69
CA ILE A 39 -21.55 -12.20 -17.26
C ILE A 39 -22.86 -12.94 -16.97
N ARG A 40 -22.75 -14.12 -16.39
CA ARG A 40 -23.91 -14.88 -15.92
C ARG A 40 -24.32 -14.35 -14.54
N THR A 41 -25.50 -13.77 -14.48
CA THR A 41 -26.05 -13.20 -13.23
C THR A 41 -26.87 -14.21 -12.42
N SER A 42 -27.36 -15.27 -13.08
CA SER A 42 -28.13 -16.34 -12.41
C SER A 42 -27.25 -17.53 -12.03
N PRO A 43 -27.22 -17.95 -10.76
CA PRO A 43 -26.40 -19.08 -10.29
C PRO A 43 -27.08 -20.45 -10.49
N THR A 44 -28.02 -20.62 -11.43
CA THR A 44 -28.85 -21.82 -11.57
C THR A 44 -28.21 -22.99 -12.30
N PHE A 45 -26.98 -22.88 -12.75
CA PHE A 45 -26.24 -23.98 -13.37
C PHE A 45 -25.26 -24.59 -12.35
N GLN A 46 -24.46 -25.55 -12.67
CA GLN A 46 -23.63 -26.39 -11.77
C GLN A 46 -22.80 -25.66 -10.70
N GLN A 47 -22.56 -24.34 -10.86
CA GLN A 47 -21.81 -23.53 -9.89
C GLN A 47 -22.69 -22.48 -9.26
N ALA A 48 -22.74 -22.45 -7.93
CA ALA A 48 -23.47 -21.45 -7.16
C ALA A 48 -22.88 -20.04 -7.26
N LYS A 49 -21.57 -19.92 -7.51
CA LYS A 49 -20.89 -18.62 -7.61
C LYS A 49 -20.75 -18.17 -9.05
N THR A 50 -21.16 -16.94 -9.32
CA THR A 50 -20.99 -16.27 -10.62
C THR A 50 -20.09 -15.07 -10.48
N LEU A 51 -19.47 -14.64 -11.59
CA LEU A 51 -18.67 -13.43 -11.63
C LEU A 51 -19.59 -12.21 -11.54
N ARG A 52 -19.45 -11.44 -10.45
CA ARG A 52 -20.17 -10.16 -10.26
C ARG A 52 -19.15 -9.03 -10.35
N LEU A 53 -19.20 -8.28 -11.44
CA LEU A 53 -18.37 -7.11 -11.61
C LEU A 53 -19.01 -5.89 -10.95
N ARG A 54 -18.19 -5.05 -10.34
CA ARG A 54 -18.63 -3.77 -9.82
C ARG A 54 -18.98 -2.82 -10.96
N ARG A 55 -19.88 -1.87 -10.68
CA ARG A 55 -20.19 -0.79 -11.62
C ARG A 55 -18.93 0.05 -11.88
N GLN A 56 -18.72 0.42 -13.16
CA GLN A 56 -17.67 1.35 -13.56
C GLN A 56 -18.35 2.61 -14.10
N PRO A 57 -18.68 3.61 -13.25
CA PRO A 57 -19.31 4.84 -13.68
C PRO A 57 -18.36 5.66 -14.56
N LYS A 58 -18.88 6.43 -15.49
CA LYS A 58 -18.11 7.34 -16.35
C LYS A 58 -17.47 8.48 -15.53
N TYR A 59 -18.14 8.93 -14.49
CA TYR A 59 -17.73 10.00 -13.60
C TYR A 59 -18.22 9.73 -12.18
N PRO A 60 -17.46 10.11 -11.14
CA PRO A 60 -17.92 10.01 -9.77
C PRO A 60 -18.95 11.12 -9.47
N TRP A 61 -20.00 10.78 -8.73
CA TRP A 61 -21.03 11.75 -8.33
C TRP A 61 -20.51 12.73 -7.27
N LYS A 62 -19.55 12.29 -6.44
CA LYS A 62 -18.90 13.13 -5.44
C LYS A 62 -17.66 13.78 -6.03
N SER A 63 -17.50 15.09 -5.83
CA SER A 63 -16.35 15.86 -6.31
C SER A 63 -15.03 15.46 -5.63
N ALA A 64 -15.09 14.98 -4.40
CA ALA A 64 -13.93 14.51 -3.64
C ALA A 64 -14.19 13.15 -2.98
N SER A 65 -13.19 12.29 -2.97
CA SER A 65 -13.22 11.03 -2.22
C SER A 65 -13.13 11.29 -0.70
N LYS A 66 -13.67 10.36 0.08
CA LYS A 66 -13.48 10.41 1.54
C LYS A 66 -12.00 10.25 1.88
N ARG A 67 -11.49 11.14 2.73
CA ARG A 67 -10.14 11.02 3.29
C ARG A 67 -10.05 9.77 4.18
N ASN A 68 -8.94 9.06 4.10
CA ASN A 68 -8.65 7.99 5.06
C ASN A 68 -8.39 8.61 6.44
N LYS A 69 -9.26 8.31 7.40
CA LYS A 69 -9.17 8.84 8.76
C LYS A 69 -8.19 8.07 9.65
N LEU A 70 -7.73 6.91 9.20
CA LEU A 70 -6.74 6.12 9.90
C LEU A 70 -5.33 6.59 9.50
N ASP A 71 -4.92 7.73 10.00
CA ASP A 71 -3.59 8.28 9.83
C ASP A 71 -2.61 7.72 10.88
N HIS A 72 -1.33 8.07 10.80
CA HIS A 72 -0.31 7.57 11.73
C HIS A 72 -0.55 7.99 13.19
N TYR A 73 -1.19 9.13 13.44
CA TYR A 73 -1.58 9.55 14.80
C TYR A 73 -2.76 8.74 15.33
N ALA A 74 -3.71 8.37 14.47
CA ALA A 74 -4.86 7.57 14.86
C ALA A 74 -4.51 6.08 15.02
N ILE A 75 -3.50 5.58 14.32
CA ILE A 75 -3.05 4.18 14.41
C ILE A 75 -2.46 3.89 15.77
N ILE A 76 -1.50 4.71 16.25
CA ILE A 76 -0.85 4.52 17.54
C ILE A 76 -1.59 5.34 18.59
N LYS A 77 -2.19 4.67 19.57
CA LYS A 77 -2.91 5.33 20.66
C LYS A 77 -1.94 5.77 21.74
N PHE A 78 -1.26 4.83 22.36
CA PHE A 78 -0.29 5.08 23.43
C PHE A 78 0.69 3.92 23.60
N PRO A 79 1.89 4.16 24.14
CA PRO A 79 2.82 3.10 24.50
C PRO A 79 2.37 2.38 25.78
N LEU A 80 2.67 1.09 25.88
CA LEU A 80 2.38 0.32 27.07
C LEU A 80 3.58 0.36 28.03
N THR A 81 3.33 0.72 29.28
CA THR A 81 4.36 0.95 30.30
C THR A 81 4.38 -0.06 31.43
N THR A 82 3.79 -1.23 31.23
CA THR A 82 3.79 -2.32 32.22
C THR A 82 5.19 -2.91 32.40
N GLU A 83 5.46 -3.52 33.54
CA GLU A 83 6.74 -4.17 33.84
C GLU A 83 7.13 -5.20 32.79
N SER A 84 6.19 -6.01 32.33
CA SER A 84 6.42 -6.99 31.25
C SER A 84 6.77 -6.34 29.91
N ALA A 85 6.20 -5.15 29.62
CA ALA A 85 6.56 -4.36 28.44
C ALA A 85 7.97 -3.78 28.54
N MET A 86 8.38 -3.34 29.74
CA MET A 86 9.75 -2.86 30.01
C MET A 86 10.78 -3.95 29.79
N LYS A 87 10.53 -5.17 30.23
CA LYS A 87 11.39 -6.31 29.95
C LYS A 87 11.52 -6.61 28.46
N LYS A 88 10.46 -6.43 27.66
CA LYS A 88 10.51 -6.56 26.21
C LYS A 88 11.42 -5.51 25.56
N ILE A 89 11.44 -4.31 26.10
CA ILE A 89 12.34 -3.25 25.64
C ILE A 89 13.80 -3.62 25.91
N GLU A 90 14.10 -4.03 27.12
CA GLU A 90 15.46 -4.35 27.57
C GLU A 90 16.02 -5.60 26.89
N ASP A 91 15.28 -6.71 26.92
CA ASP A 91 15.78 -8.02 26.50
C ASP A 91 15.66 -8.27 24.99
N ASN A 92 14.58 -7.76 24.37
CA ASN A 92 14.20 -8.14 23.03
C ASN A 92 14.21 -6.98 22.02
N ASN A 93 14.70 -5.81 22.38
CA ASN A 93 14.71 -4.62 21.50
C ASN A 93 13.33 -4.31 20.87
N THR A 94 12.27 -4.49 21.66
CA THR A 94 10.88 -4.45 21.21
C THR A 94 10.09 -3.42 21.98
N LEU A 95 9.50 -2.46 21.27
CA LEU A 95 8.53 -1.52 21.84
C LEU A 95 7.12 -2.09 21.79
N VAL A 96 6.31 -1.78 22.80
CA VAL A 96 4.92 -2.24 22.88
C VAL A 96 3.97 -1.07 22.84
N PHE A 97 3.02 -1.10 21.89
CA PHE A 97 2.03 -0.05 21.72
C PHE A 97 0.61 -0.61 21.75
N ILE A 98 -0.32 0.17 22.25
CA ILE A 98 -1.74 -0.04 22.01
C ILE A 98 -2.12 0.75 20.76
N VAL A 99 -2.72 0.04 19.80
CA VAL A 99 -3.03 0.56 18.48
C VAL A 99 -4.51 0.40 18.15
N ASP A 100 -4.95 1.06 17.09
CA ASP A 100 -6.32 0.92 16.61
C ASP A 100 -6.58 -0.50 16.08
N VAL A 101 -7.76 -1.05 16.41
CA VAL A 101 -8.15 -2.41 16.02
C VAL A 101 -8.18 -2.61 14.49
N LYS A 102 -8.47 -1.55 13.74
CA LYS A 102 -8.54 -1.56 12.28
C LYS A 102 -7.17 -1.50 11.61
N ALA A 103 -6.10 -1.19 12.35
CA ALA A 103 -4.75 -1.09 11.81
C ALA A 103 -4.15 -2.47 11.50
N ASN A 104 -3.49 -2.60 10.37
CA ASN A 104 -2.73 -3.79 10.01
C ASN A 104 -1.23 -3.61 10.33
N LYS A 105 -0.44 -4.68 10.22
CA LYS A 105 1.00 -4.67 10.52
C LYS A 105 1.77 -3.65 9.70
N TYR A 106 1.46 -3.51 8.41
CA TYR A 106 2.13 -2.56 7.52
C TYR A 106 1.84 -1.11 7.90
N GLN A 107 0.61 -0.82 8.25
CA GLN A 107 0.21 0.52 8.70
C GLN A 107 0.89 0.87 10.03
N ILE A 108 0.99 -0.06 10.97
CA ILE A 108 1.69 0.13 12.25
C ILE A 108 3.18 0.38 12.00
N LYS A 109 3.82 -0.41 11.13
CA LYS A 109 5.22 -0.23 10.76
C LYS A 109 5.49 1.16 10.19
N GLN A 110 4.66 1.60 9.26
CA GLN A 110 4.79 2.93 8.65
C GLN A 110 4.50 4.06 9.64
N ALA A 111 3.52 3.87 10.53
CA ALA A 111 3.18 4.85 11.56
C ALA A 111 4.35 5.06 12.54
N VAL A 112 4.94 3.97 13.03
CA VAL A 112 6.12 4.03 13.91
C VAL A 112 7.28 4.73 13.22
N LYS A 113 7.56 4.40 11.97
CA LYS A 113 8.62 5.05 11.18
C LYS A 113 8.39 6.55 11.03
N LYS A 114 7.16 6.97 10.77
CA LYS A 114 6.83 8.39 10.59
C LYS A 114 6.85 9.19 11.88
N LEU A 115 6.44 8.60 13.02
CA LEU A 115 6.34 9.29 14.29
C LEU A 115 7.66 9.41 15.02
N TYR A 116 8.49 8.39 14.93
CA TYR A 116 9.70 8.27 15.74
C TYR A 116 11.00 8.24 14.91
N ASP A 117 10.90 8.28 13.59
CA ASP A 117 12.04 8.20 12.64
C ASP A 117 12.96 6.99 12.87
N ILE A 118 12.36 5.84 13.16
CA ILE A 118 13.05 4.58 13.41
C ILE A 118 12.64 3.50 12.42
N ASP A 119 13.56 2.63 12.06
CA ASP A 119 13.28 1.49 11.22
C ASP A 119 12.83 0.28 12.05
N VAL A 120 11.77 -0.37 11.57
CA VAL A 120 11.14 -1.52 12.22
C VAL A 120 11.45 -2.79 11.44
N ALA A 121 12.01 -3.79 12.11
CA ALA A 121 12.27 -5.10 11.51
C ALA A 121 10.96 -5.88 11.31
N LYS A 122 10.19 -6.05 12.38
CA LYS A 122 8.98 -6.87 12.39
C LYS A 122 7.93 -6.32 13.35
N VAL A 123 6.67 -6.51 13.02
CA VAL A 123 5.54 -6.18 13.90
C VAL A 123 4.72 -7.44 14.15
N ASN A 124 4.50 -7.77 15.42
CA ASN A 124 3.57 -8.79 15.85
C ASN A 124 2.38 -8.14 16.55
N ILE A 125 1.19 -8.63 16.29
CA ILE A 125 -0.04 -8.06 16.83
C ILE A 125 -0.88 -9.14 17.52
N LEU A 126 -1.61 -8.73 18.53
CA LEU A 126 -2.65 -9.53 19.16
C LEU A 126 -3.83 -8.62 19.56
N ILE A 127 -4.99 -9.19 19.68
CA ILE A 127 -6.17 -8.53 20.24
C ILE A 127 -6.32 -9.00 21.69
N ARG A 128 -6.35 -8.04 22.60
CA ARG A 128 -6.50 -8.32 24.02
C ARG A 128 -7.94 -8.72 24.37
N PRO A 129 -8.19 -9.38 25.52
CA PRO A 129 -9.55 -9.72 25.96
C PRO A 129 -10.49 -8.52 26.11
N ASP A 130 -9.95 -7.33 26.40
CA ASP A 130 -10.69 -6.07 26.47
C ASP A 130 -11.05 -5.46 25.10
N GLY A 131 -10.66 -6.11 24.01
CA GLY A 131 -10.94 -5.70 22.64
C GLY A 131 -9.93 -4.73 22.04
N GLU A 132 -8.91 -4.30 22.76
CA GLU A 132 -7.83 -3.45 22.24
C GLU A 132 -6.75 -4.26 21.52
N LYS A 133 -6.19 -3.70 20.48
CA LYS A 133 -5.07 -4.31 19.76
C LYS A 133 -3.74 -3.88 20.36
N LYS A 134 -2.91 -4.85 20.72
CA LYS A 134 -1.54 -4.65 21.16
C LYS A 134 -0.57 -5.00 20.04
N ALA A 135 0.41 -4.15 19.81
CA ALA A 135 1.46 -4.36 18.82
C ALA A 135 2.83 -4.45 19.49
N TYR A 136 3.55 -5.51 19.16
CA TYR A 136 4.96 -5.68 19.50
C TYR A 136 5.78 -5.27 18.29
N VAL A 137 6.51 -4.18 18.42
CA VAL A 137 7.32 -3.58 17.35
C VAL A 137 8.78 -3.90 17.63
N LEU A 138 9.31 -4.89 16.92
CA LEU A 138 10.73 -5.22 16.95
C LEU A 138 11.49 -4.22 16.10
N LEU A 139 12.42 -3.49 16.69
CA LEU A 139 13.27 -2.52 15.99
C LEU A 139 14.33 -3.21 15.14
N ALA A 140 14.85 -2.48 14.13
CA ALA A 140 16.03 -2.92 13.41
C ALA A 140 17.26 -2.95 14.35
N PRO A 141 18.27 -3.81 14.08
CA PRO A 141 19.43 -3.94 14.96
C PRO A 141 20.26 -2.66 15.09
N ASP A 142 20.11 -1.73 14.16
CA ASP A 142 20.78 -0.41 14.18
C ASP A 142 20.20 0.56 15.22
N TYR A 143 19.04 0.24 15.79
CA TYR A 143 18.32 1.06 16.76
C TYR A 143 18.19 0.34 18.09
N ASP A 144 18.48 1.05 19.19
CA ASP A 144 18.25 0.55 20.55
C ASP A 144 16.87 0.99 21.05
N ALA A 145 16.04 0.02 21.44
CA ALA A 145 14.71 0.28 21.96
C ALA A 145 14.72 1.07 23.28
N LEU A 146 15.77 0.90 24.09
CA LEU A 146 15.93 1.64 25.34
C LEU A 146 16.12 3.13 25.09
N ASP A 147 17.02 3.48 24.16
CA ASP A 147 17.27 4.87 23.78
C ASP A 147 16.02 5.53 23.18
N VAL A 148 15.28 4.79 22.36
CA VAL A 148 14.01 5.26 21.78
C VAL A 148 12.96 5.44 22.86
N ALA A 149 12.83 4.52 23.79
CA ALA A 149 11.90 4.60 24.91
C ALA A 149 12.18 5.84 25.80
N ASN A 150 13.44 6.15 26.06
CA ASN A 150 13.85 7.37 26.76
C ASN A 150 13.43 8.64 25.98
N LYS A 151 13.65 8.67 24.65
CA LYS A 151 13.23 9.82 23.82
C LYS A 151 11.73 10.03 23.79
N ILE A 152 10.96 8.95 23.84
CA ILE A 152 9.48 8.98 23.82
C ILE A 152 8.94 9.35 25.23
N GLY A 153 9.74 9.14 26.28
CA GLY A 153 9.33 9.36 27.65
C GLY A 153 8.55 8.19 28.26
N ILE A 154 8.86 6.96 27.83
CA ILE A 154 8.27 5.74 28.39
C ILE A 154 8.99 5.36 29.68
N ILE A 155 10.29 5.63 29.75
CA ILE A 155 11.20 5.39 30.88
C ILE A 155 11.75 6.71 31.35
#